data_439913f83ce8431e492cdf6ac7f585e5
#
_entry.id   439913f83ce8431e492cdf6ac7f585e5
#
_cell.length_a   1.000
_cell.length_b   1.000
_cell.length_c   1.000
_cell.angle_alpha   90.00
_cell.angle_beta   90.00
_cell.angle_gamma   90.00
#
_symmetry.space_group_name_H-M   'P 1'
#
loop_
_entity.id
_entity.type
_entity.pdbx_description
1 polymer ?
#
loop_
_entity_poly.entity_id
_entity_poly.type
_entity_poly.pdbx_seq_one_letter_code
_entity_poly.pdbx_strand_id
1 'polypeptide(L)'
;GSIYMTVMPPLEDKKLLDDLLNKKVKIEGTPFEKRSLLSQILISWFPMLFLVGVWIFFMRQMQGGGGKAMSFGKSRAKMLTQDQIKVTFADVAGCDEAKEEVGEVVDFLREPKKFQNLGGKIPKGILMVGPPGTGKTLLAKAIAGEAKVPFFTISGSDFVEMFVGVGASRVRDMFEQAKKNAPCLIFIDEIDAVGRQRGAGLGGGHDEREQTLNQMLVEMDGFGGNEGVIVIAATNRPDVLDPALTRPGRFDRQVVVGLPDVKGREQILKVHMRKVPVADDVDAM
;
A
#
# COMPACT_ATOMS: atom_id res chain seq x y z
N GLY A 1 4.80 -25.08 -83.66
CA GLY A 1 3.60 -25.57 -83.00
C GLY A 1 3.44 -24.84 -81.69
N SER A 2 2.27 -24.20 -81.42
CA SER A 2 1.96 -23.48 -80.19
C SER A 2 1.53 -24.47 -79.10
N ILE A 3 2.04 -24.34 -77.91
CA ILE A 3 1.68 -25.13 -76.73
C ILE A 3 0.60 -24.33 -75.95
N TYR A 4 -0.51 -24.95 -75.71
CA TYR A 4 -1.61 -24.38 -74.93
C TYR A 4 -1.78 -25.17 -73.64
N MET A 5 -1.88 -24.47 -72.53
CA MET A 5 -2.18 -25.08 -71.22
C MET A 5 -3.66 -24.79 -70.90
N THR A 6 -4.39 -25.80 -70.59
CA THR A 6 -5.80 -25.68 -70.21
C THR A 6 -6.08 -26.58 -69.02
N VAL A 7 -7.00 -26.16 -68.18
CA VAL A 7 -7.49 -26.94 -67.02
C VAL A 7 -8.81 -27.59 -67.46
N MET A 8 -8.86 -28.90 -67.40
CA MET A 8 -10.06 -29.63 -67.71
C MET A 8 -11.11 -29.41 -66.61
N PRO A 9 -12.32 -28.97 -66.96
CA PRO A 9 -13.38 -28.85 -65.94
C PRO A 9 -13.77 -30.28 -65.46
N PRO A 10 -14.33 -30.38 -64.23
CA PRO A 10 -14.61 -31.68 -63.59
C PRO A 10 -15.79 -32.46 -64.24
N LEU A 11 -16.31 -31.96 -65.33
CA LEU A 11 -17.34 -32.66 -66.10
C LEU A 11 -16.68 -33.60 -67.14
N GLU A 12 -16.97 -34.92 -67.10
CA GLU A 12 -16.50 -35.91 -68.03
C GLU A 12 -17.09 -35.66 -69.42
N ASP A 13 -16.40 -34.85 -70.21
CA ASP A 13 -16.75 -34.73 -71.62
C ASP A 13 -15.97 -35.82 -72.47
N LYS A 14 -16.59 -36.96 -72.59
CA LYS A 14 -16.01 -38.11 -73.34
C LYS A 14 -15.75 -37.79 -74.82
N LYS A 15 -16.47 -36.81 -75.41
CA LYS A 15 -16.28 -36.42 -76.81
C LYS A 15 -15.01 -35.59 -77.03
N LEU A 16 -14.66 -34.76 -76.03
CA LEU A 16 -13.48 -33.90 -76.11
C LEU A 16 -12.17 -34.73 -76.31
N LEU A 17 -12.07 -35.84 -75.61
CA LEU A 17 -10.90 -36.70 -75.66
C LEU A 17 -10.77 -37.40 -77.07
N ASP A 18 -11.89 -37.90 -77.61
CA ASP A 18 -11.96 -38.53 -78.94
C ASP A 18 -11.67 -37.52 -80.06
N ASP A 19 -12.16 -36.30 -79.96
CA ASP A 19 -11.90 -35.22 -80.90
C ASP A 19 -10.44 -34.77 -80.91
N LEU A 20 -9.80 -34.71 -79.73
CA LEU A 20 -8.37 -34.39 -79.65
C LEU A 20 -7.49 -35.49 -80.16
N LEU A 21 -7.83 -36.79 -79.99
CA LEU A 21 -7.12 -37.92 -80.51
C LEU A 21 -7.24 -38.04 -82.04
N ASN A 22 -8.43 -37.79 -82.57
CA ASN A 22 -8.69 -37.77 -83.99
C ASN A 22 -7.91 -36.68 -84.73
N LYS A 23 -7.63 -35.56 -84.10
CA LYS A 23 -6.83 -34.44 -84.63
C LYS A 23 -5.32 -34.59 -84.37
N LYS A 24 -4.87 -35.78 -83.88
CA LYS A 24 -3.45 -36.08 -83.59
C LYS A 24 -2.75 -35.05 -82.70
N VAL A 25 -3.46 -34.49 -81.71
CA VAL A 25 -2.90 -33.58 -80.77
C VAL A 25 -2.17 -34.37 -79.68
N LYS A 26 -0.94 -34.03 -79.40
CA LYS A 26 -0.18 -34.67 -78.28
C LYS A 26 -0.71 -34.13 -76.95
N ILE A 27 -1.31 -34.98 -76.12
CA ILE A 27 -1.88 -34.64 -74.82
C ILE A 27 -0.89 -35.11 -73.78
N GLU A 28 -0.41 -34.16 -72.93
CA GLU A 28 0.37 -34.46 -71.73
C GLU A 28 -0.42 -34.05 -70.49
N GLY A 29 -0.79 -35.03 -69.70
CA GLY A 29 -1.48 -34.78 -68.42
C GLY A 29 -0.46 -34.61 -67.29
N THR A 30 -0.46 -33.50 -66.68
CA THR A 30 0.27 -33.33 -65.43
C THR A 30 -0.59 -33.75 -64.23
N PRO A 31 -0.08 -34.63 -63.35
CA PRO A 31 -0.87 -35.03 -62.16
C PRO A 31 -1.15 -33.83 -61.27
N PHE A 32 -2.38 -33.73 -60.78
CA PHE A 32 -2.70 -32.76 -59.74
C PHE A 32 -1.78 -33.02 -58.54
N GLU A 33 -0.99 -32.01 -58.16
CA GLU A 33 -0.26 -32.05 -56.88
C GLU A 33 -1.28 -32.20 -55.74
N LYS A 34 -1.39 -33.40 -55.19
CA LYS A 34 -2.14 -33.63 -53.97
C LYS A 34 -1.43 -32.89 -52.84
N ARG A 35 -1.91 -31.70 -52.49
CA ARG A 35 -1.43 -31.00 -51.29
C ARG A 35 -1.51 -32.00 -50.14
N SER A 36 -0.41 -32.16 -49.41
CA SER A 36 -0.35 -33.03 -48.23
C SER A 36 -1.51 -32.74 -47.30
N LEU A 37 -2.17 -33.76 -46.79
CA LEU A 37 -3.24 -33.61 -45.79
C LEU A 37 -2.80 -32.74 -44.59
N LEU A 38 -1.50 -32.83 -44.23
CA LEU A 38 -0.90 -32.00 -43.18
C LEU A 38 -0.93 -30.52 -43.55
N SER A 39 -0.65 -30.12 -44.79
CA SER A 39 -0.69 -28.71 -45.20
C SER A 39 -2.12 -28.16 -45.24
N GLN A 40 -3.10 -28.97 -45.62
CA GLN A 40 -4.51 -28.57 -45.59
C GLN A 40 -5.02 -28.36 -44.15
N ILE A 41 -4.67 -29.25 -43.23
CA ILE A 41 -5.00 -29.15 -41.81
C ILE A 41 -4.34 -27.88 -41.21
N LEU A 42 -3.04 -27.68 -41.47
CA LEU A 42 -2.31 -26.51 -40.98
C LEU A 42 -2.93 -25.18 -41.47
N ILE A 43 -3.25 -25.09 -42.75
CA ILE A 43 -3.86 -23.86 -43.31
C ILE A 43 -5.26 -23.65 -42.79
N SER A 44 -6.04 -24.69 -42.56
CA SER A 44 -7.41 -24.60 -42.05
C SER A 44 -7.44 -24.22 -40.57
N TRP A 45 -6.50 -24.72 -39.77
CA TRP A 45 -6.46 -24.49 -38.32
C TRP A 45 -5.63 -23.26 -37.94
N PHE A 46 -4.79 -22.75 -38.82
CA PHE A 46 -3.94 -21.58 -38.54
C PHE A 46 -4.71 -20.34 -38.07
N PRO A 47 -5.84 -19.94 -38.69
CA PRO A 47 -6.62 -18.80 -38.23
C PRO A 47 -7.16 -19.01 -36.81
N MET A 48 -7.59 -20.21 -36.48
CA MET A 48 -8.11 -20.56 -35.16
C MET A 48 -6.99 -20.54 -34.10
N LEU A 49 -5.86 -21.14 -34.39
CA LEU A 49 -4.70 -21.12 -33.49
C LEU A 49 -4.14 -19.71 -33.29
N PHE A 50 -4.17 -18.88 -34.33
CA PHE A 50 -3.78 -17.48 -34.25
C PHE A 50 -4.74 -16.72 -33.32
N LEU A 51 -6.05 -16.88 -33.43
CA LEU A 51 -7.04 -16.26 -32.56
C LEU A 51 -6.89 -16.72 -31.11
N VAL A 52 -6.64 -18.01 -30.88
CA VAL A 52 -6.36 -18.54 -29.56
C VAL A 52 -5.06 -17.95 -28.98
N GLY A 53 -4.01 -17.83 -29.80
CA GLY A 53 -2.75 -17.19 -29.39
C GLY A 53 -2.93 -15.72 -29.01
N VAL A 54 -3.67 -14.96 -29.84
CA VAL A 54 -4.02 -13.56 -29.52
C VAL A 54 -4.86 -13.47 -28.26
N TRP A 55 -5.82 -14.38 -28.08
CA TRP A 55 -6.66 -14.40 -26.88
C TRP A 55 -5.84 -14.70 -25.61
N ILE A 56 -4.93 -15.70 -25.67
CA ILE A 56 -4.01 -16.01 -24.55
C ILE A 56 -3.06 -14.83 -24.27
N PHE A 57 -2.57 -14.17 -25.33
CA PHE A 57 -1.73 -12.97 -25.18
C PHE A 57 -2.50 -11.85 -24.45
N PHE A 58 -3.74 -11.56 -24.87
CA PHE A 58 -4.61 -10.58 -24.20
C PHE A 58 -4.94 -10.99 -22.76
N MET A 59 -5.24 -12.27 -22.52
CA MET A 59 -5.48 -12.76 -21.16
C MET A 59 -4.24 -12.59 -20.26
N ARG A 60 -3.06 -12.90 -20.76
CA ARG A 60 -1.80 -12.68 -20.01
C ARG A 60 -1.54 -11.20 -19.77
N GLN A 61 -1.83 -10.35 -20.74
CA GLN A 61 -1.68 -8.90 -20.59
C GLN A 61 -2.70 -8.33 -19.61
N MET A 62 -3.93 -8.81 -19.59
CA MET A 62 -4.94 -8.43 -18.60
C MET A 62 -4.60 -8.96 -17.21
N GLN A 63 -4.04 -10.15 -17.07
CA GLN A 63 -3.57 -10.67 -15.78
C GLN A 63 -2.35 -9.90 -15.25
N GLY A 64 -1.46 -9.42 -16.13
CA GLY A 64 -0.36 -8.51 -15.76
C GLY A 64 -0.81 -7.08 -15.40
N GLY A 65 -1.93 -6.61 -15.96
CA GLY A 65 -2.52 -5.29 -15.68
C GLY A 65 -3.47 -5.26 -14.46
N GLY A 66 -4.09 -6.39 -14.12
CA GLY A 66 -5.02 -6.51 -12.99
C GLY A 66 -4.38 -6.26 -11.63
N GLY A 67 -3.08 -6.48 -11.49
CA GLY A 67 -2.33 -6.17 -10.27
C GLY A 67 -2.25 -4.67 -9.95
N LYS A 68 -2.29 -3.79 -10.94
CA LYS A 68 -2.27 -2.34 -10.71
C LYS A 68 -3.64 -1.79 -10.28
N ALA A 69 -4.74 -2.32 -10.79
CA ALA A 69 -6.08 -1.90 -10.39
C ALA A 69 -6.43 -2.35 -8.95
N MET A 70 -5.90 -3.50 -8.49
CA MET A 70 -6.06 -3.96 -7.10
C MET A 70 -5.13 -3.27 -6.10
N SER A 71 -4.13 -2.50 -6.57
CA SER A 71 -3.19 -1.81 -5.67
C SER A 71 -3.71 -0.48 -5.11
N PHE A 72 -4.81 0.05 -5.59
CA PHE A 72 -5.38 1.31 -5.10
C PHE A 72 -5.85 1.24 -3.64
N GLY A 73 -6.28 0.07 -3.17
CA GLY A 73 -6.70 -0.15 -1.78
C GLY A 73 -5.57 -0.55 -0.82
N LYS A 74 -4.35 -0.77 -1.32
CA LYS A 74 -3.21 -1.11 -0.43
C LYS A 74 -2.76 0.10 0.36
N SER A 75 -2.46 -0.13 1.63
CA SER A 75 -1.92 0.91 2.51
C SER A 75 -0.64 1.53 1.94
N ARG A 76 -0.55 2.85 1.98
CA ARG A 76 0.69 3.61 1.74
C ARG A 76 1.56 3.69 3.01
N ALA A 77 1.15 3.02 4.09
CA ALA A 77 1.91 3.00 5.32
C ALA A 77 3.33 2.48 5.05
N LYS A 78 4.30 3.26 5.47
CA LYS A 78 5.71 2.90 5.37
C LYS A 78 6.05 2.08 6.61
N MET A 79 6.30 0.78 6.42
CA MET A 79 6.84 -0.06 7.46
C MET A 79 8.35 0.15 7.55
N LEU A 80 8.82 0.59 8.70
CA LEU A 80 10.24 0.63 9.05
C LEU A 80 10.52 -0.58 9.93
N THR A 81 11.40 -1.45 9.47
CA THR A 81 11.86 -2.59 10.26
C THR A 81 12.77 -2.13 11.39
N GLN A 82 12.92 -2.95 12.41
CA GLN A 82 13.75 -2.69 13.59
C GLN A 82 15.15 -2.18 13.24
N ASP A 83 15.81 -2.76 12.23
CA ASP A 83 17.15 -2.38 11.79
C ASP A 83 17.24 -1.01 11.14
N GLN A 84 16.11 -0.48 10.65
CA GLN A 84 16.02 0.83 10.00
C GLN A 84 15.77 1.96 10.99
N ILE A 85 15.29 1.65 12.20
CA ILE A 85 14.99 2.62 13.24
C ILE A 85 16.22 2.76 14.14
N LYS A 86 17.05 3.75 13.85
CA LYS A 86 18.25 4.06 14.64
C LYS A 86 18.03 5.13 15.72
N VAL A 87 16.83 5.67 15.79
CA VAL A 87 16.47 6.76 16.72
C VAL A 87 16.05 6.18 18.06
N THR A 88 16.63 6.69 19.14
CA THR A 88 16.32 6.33 20.53
C THR A 88 15.97 7.57 21.34
N PHE A 89 15.60 7.42 22.61
CA PHE A 89 15.36 8.56 23.51
C PHE A 89 16.58 9.46 23.71
N ALA A 90 17.79 8.96 23.45
CA ALA A 90 19.01 9.76 23.49
C ALA A 90 19.12 10.80 22.35
N ASP A 91 18.37 10.59 21.27
CA ASP A 91 18.29 11.50 20.12
C ASP A 91 17.15 12.50 20.23
N VAL A 92 16.29 12.36 21.24
CA VAL A 92 15.15 13.25 21.53
C VAL A 92 15.49 14.08 22.74
N ALA A 93 15.37 15.38 22.63
CA ALA A 93 15.66 16.33 23.71
C ALA A 93 14.55 17.39 23.82
N GLY A 94 14.46 18.03 25.00
CA GLY A 94 13.54 19.15 25.24
C GLY A 94 12.07 18.77 25.41
N CYS A 95 11.78 17.48 25.70
CA CYS A 95 10.43 16.99 26.00
C CYS A 95 10.48 15.87 27.05
N ASP A 96 11.17 16.09 28.15
CA ASP A 96 11.45 15.07 29.16
C ASP A 96 10.15 14.56 29.83
N GLU A 97 9.19 15.41 30.09
CA GLU A 97 7.86 15.03 30.59
C GLU A 97 7.13 14.07 29.65
N ALA A 98 7.10 14.40 28.34
CA ALA A 98 6.49 13.53 27.35
C ALA A 98 7.21 12.19 27.22
N LYS A 99 8.55 12.15 27.40
CA LYS A 99 9.32 10.90 27.43
C LYS A 99 8.97 10.03 28.61
N GLU A 100 8.81 10.64 29.80
CA GLU A 100 8.42 9.92 31.01
C GLU A 100 7.03 9.30 30.86
N GLU A 101 6.06 10.08 30.34
CA GLU A 101 4.69 9.61 30.10
C GLU A 101 4.61 8.42 29.11
N VAL A 102 5.49 8.37 28.11
CA VAL A 102 5.51 7.27 27.13
C VAL A 102 6.45 6.13 27.53
N GLY A 103 7.20 6.26 28.62
CA GLY A 103 8.13 5.23 29.11
C GLY A 103 7.44 3.88 29.36
N GLU A 104 6.27 3.92 29.99
CA GLU A 104 5.43 2.74 30.23
C GLU A 104 5.02 1.99 28.95
N VAL A 105 4.82 2.74 27.87
CA VAL A 105 4.48 2.18 26.55
C VAL A 105 5.66 1.43 25.94
N VAL A 106 6.87 1.97 26.11
CA VAL A 106 8.10 1.29 25.69
C VAL A 106 8.26 -0.04 26.41
N ASP A 107 8.08 -0.04 27.74
CA ASP A 107 8.19 -1.25 28.55
C ASP A 107 7.17 -2.30 28.14
N PHE A 108 5.94 -1.88 27.86
CA PHE A 108 4.92 -2.79 27.36
C PHE A 108 5.28 -3.38 26.00
N LEU A 109 5.68 -2.56 25.04
CA LEU A 109 6.05 -3.03 23.70
C LEU A 109 7.25 -4.00 23.76
N ARG A 110 8.16 -3.79 24.71
CA ARG A 110 9.34 -4.64 24.94
C ARG A 110 8.95 -5.98 25.55
N GLU A 111 8.06 -6.00 26.53
CA GLU A 111 7.65 -7.20 27.28
C GLU A 111 6.13 -7.31 27.48
N PRO A 112 5.32 -7.49 26.40
CA PRO A 112 3.86 -7.47 26.49
C PRO A 112 3.29 -8.53 27.46
N LYS A 113 3.92 -9.71 27.51
CA LYS A 113 3.47 -10.83 28.35
C LYS A 113 3.54 -10.54 29.85
N LYS A 114 4.49 -9.74 30.28
CA LYS A 114 4.64 -9.34 31.68
C LYS A 114 3.46 -8.53 32.18
N PHE A 115 3.04 -7.57 31.37
CA PHE A 115 1.88 -6.71 31.67
C PHE A 115 0.55 -7.48 31.61
N GLN A 116 0.42 -8.42 30.69
CA GLN A 116 -0.75 -9.29 30.59
C GLN A 116 -0.93 -10.13 31.86
N ASN A 117 0.16 -10.71 32.37
CA ASN A 117 0.13 -11.53 33.58
C ASN A 117 -0.21 -10.72 34.85
N LEU A 118 0.10 -9.43 34.85
CA LEU A 118 -0.22 -8.51 35.96
C LEU A 118 -1.63 -7.94 35.89
N GLY A 119 -2.41 -8.23 34.83
CA GLY A 119 -3.75 -7.71 34.63
C GLY A 119 -3.79 -6.21 34.34
N GLY A 120 -2.66 -5.61 33.98
CA GLY A 120 -2.56 -4.18 33.64
C GLY A 120 -3.36 -3.85 32.38
N LYS A 121 -4.12 -2.76 32.43
CA LYS A 121 -4.79 -2.19 31.26
C LYS A 121 -3.82 -1.21 30.59
N ILE A 122 -3.39 -1.54 29.37
CA ILE A 122 -2.51 -0.69 28.60
C ILE A 122 -3.33 0.13 27.62
N PRO A 123 -3.00 1.41 27.40
CA PRO A 123 -3.69 2.23 26.43
C PRO A 123 -3.49 1.64 25.03
N LYS A 124 -4.58 1.45 24.30
CA LYS A 124 -4.54 0.99 22.91
C LYS A 124 -4.05 2.09 21.97
N GLY A 125 -4.35 3.34 22.33
CA GLY A 125 -4.03 4.50 21.53
C GLY A 125 -3.59 5.68 22.37
N ILE A 126 -2.61 6.41 21.84
CA ILE A 126 -2.06 7.63 22.44
C ILE A 126 -2.21 8.77 21.46
N LEU A 127 -2.74 9.91 21.93
CA LEU A 127 -2.82 11.13 21.15
C LEU A 127 -1.69 12.08 21.57
N MET A 128 -0.73 12.31 20.68
CA MET A 128 0.31 13.33 20.85
C MET A 128 -0.20 14.67 20.36
N VAL A 129 -0.24 15.64 21.27
CA VAL A 129 -0.74 16.98 21.00
C VAL A 129 0.38 18.01 21.19
N GLY A 130 0.48 18.97 20.29
CA GLY A 130 1.42 20.08 20.45
C GLY A 130 1.63 20.87 19.16
N PRO A 131 2.27 22.03 19.24
CA PRO A 131 2.57 22.88 18.10
C PRO A 131 3.36 22.14 17.00
N PRO A 132 3.32 22.61 15.76
CA PRO A 132 4.16 22.04 14.70
C PRO A 132 5.64 22.20 15.04
N GLY A 133 6.46 21.21 14.64
CA GLY A 133 7.91 21.26 14.84
C GLY A 133 8.41 20.89 16.25
N THR A 134 7.55 20.48 17.18
CA THR A 134 7.94 20.09 18.55
C THR A 134 8.53 18.67 18.66
N GLY A 135 8.64 17.92 17.54
CA GLY A 135 9.31 16.63 17.54
C GLY A 135 8.40 15.41 17.78
N LYS A 136 7.06 15.55 17.66
CA LYS A 136 6.09 14.43 17.84
C LYS A 136 6.44 13.19 17.03
N THR A 137 6.72 13.35 15.75
CA THR A 137 7.12 12.26 14.84
C THR A 137 8.46 11.63 15.25
N LEU A 138 9.40 12.45 15.74
CA LEU A 138 10.70 11.97 16.24
C LEU A 138 10.53 11.16 17.53
N LEU A 139 9.71 11.64 18.45
CA LEU A 139 9.39 10.95 19.71
C LEU A 139 8.72 9.59 19.42
N ALA A 140 7.76 9.53 18.49
CA ALA A 140 7.13 8.27 18.10
C ALA A 140 8.13 7.26 17.52
N LYS A 141 9.07 7.71 16.69
CA LYS A 141 10.17 6.86 16.19
C LYS A 141 11.09 6.41 17.33
N ALA A 142 11.38 7.27 18.29
CA ALA A 142 12.22 6.93 19.43
C ALA A 142 11.56 5.87 20.33
N ILE A 143 10.25 5.93 20.55
CA ILE A 143 9.50 4.88 21.24
C ILE A 143 9.69 3.52 20.58
N ALA A 144 9.49 3.44 19.26
CA ALA A 144 9.65 2.20 18.52
C ALA A 144 11.11 1.70 18.52
N GLY A 145 12.09 2.60 18.38
CA GLY A 145 13.52 2.29 18.44
C GLY A 145 13.97 1.81 19.81
N GLU A 146 13.48 2.44 20.88
CA GLU A 146 13.76 2.05 22.25
C GLU A 146 13.13 0.68 22.60
N ALA A 147 11.89 0.45 22.15
CA ALA A 147 11.19 -0.81 22.33
C ALA A 147 11.70 -1.93 21.37
N LYS A 148 12.46 -1.56 20.34
CA LYS A 148 12.94 -2.46 19.27
C LYS A 148 11.82 -3.21 18.57
N VAL A 149 10.77 -2.50 18.19
CA VAL A 149 9.60 -3.05 17.48
C VAL A 149 9.44 -2.41 16.10
N PRO A 150 8.77 -3.08 15.14
CA PRO A 150 8.42 -2.50 13.86
C PRO A 150 7.58 -1.23 14.01
N PHE A 151 7.81 -0.26 13.13
CA PHE A 151 7.15 1.04 13.11
C PHE A 151 6.44 1.25 11.79
N PHE A 152 5.12 1.37 11.85
CA PHE A 152 4.29 1.72 10.70
C PHE A 152 4.00 3.22 10.77
N THR A 153 4.30 3.96 9.71
CA THR A 153 4.02 5.40 9.66
C THR A 153 3.19 5.76 8.44
N ILE A 154 2.19 6.58 8.64
CA ILE A 154 1.31 7.11 7.62
C ILE A 154 0.87 8.52 7.99
N SER A 155 0.61 9.37 6.99
CA SER A 155 -0.05 10.65 7.23
C SER A 155 -1.57 10.49 7.15
N GLY A 156 -2.31 11.22 8.00
CA GLY A 156 -3.77 11.29 7.91
C GLY A 156 -4.24 11.73 6.51
N SER A 157 -3.47 12.57 5.83
CA SER A 157 -3.75 12.99 4.45
C SER A 157 -3.69 11.84 3.44
N ASP A 158 -2.89 10.79 3.69
CA ASP A 158 -2.81 9.62 2.80
C ASP A 158 -4.08 8.77 2.79
N PHE A 159 -4.95 8.97 3.76
CA PHE A 159 -6.26 8.32 3.83
C PHE A 159 -7.35 9.09 3.10
N VAL A 160 -7.13 10.39 2.82
CA VAL A 160 -8.10 11.24 2.13
C VAL A 160 -7.85 11.14 0.62
N GLU A 161 -8.70 10.40 -0.07
CA GLU A 161 -8.63 10.24 -1.53
C GLU A 161 -9.94 10.69 -2.17
N MET A 162 -9.93 10.92 -3.48
CA MET A 162 -11.14 11.33 -4.21
C MET A 162 -12.11 10.16 -4.48
N PHE A 163 -11.68 8.92 -4.24
CA PHE A 163 -12.49 7.73 -4.51
C PHE A 163 -13.05 7.14 -3.22
N VAL A 164 -14.37 7.01 -3.16
CA VAL A 164 -15.09 6.47 -2.01
C VAL A 164 -14.59 5.06 -1.65
N GLY A 165 -14.31 4.85 -0.37
CA GLY A 165 -13.90 3.54 0.17
C GLY A 165 -12.42 3.21 0.08
N VAL A 166 -11.60 3.97 -0.64
CA VAL A 166 -10.16 3.72 -0.74
C VAL A 166 -9.47 4.00 0.58
N GLY A 167 -9.80 5.10 1.26
CA GLY A 167 -9.27 5.43 2.58
C GLY A 167 -9.58 4.36 3.62
N ALA A 168 -10.82 3.92 3.69
CA ALA A 168 -11.25 2.84 4.60
C ALA A 168 -10.53 1.51 4.33
N SER A 169 -10.31 1.17 3.06
CA SER A 169 -9.55 -0.03 2.67
C SER A 169 -8.09 0.06 3.11
N ARG A 170 -7.45 1.23 2.98
CA ARG A 170 -6.07 1.46 3.44
C ARG A 170 -5.93 1.36 4.95
N VAL A 171 -6.90 1.89 5.70
CA VAL A 171 -6.95 1.73 7.15
C VAL A 171 -6.96 0.25 7.50
N ARG A 172 -7.89 -0.53 6.94
CA ARG A 172 -8.00 -1.97 7.20
C ARG A 172 -6.70 -2.72 6.88
N ASP A 173 -6.14 -2.49 5.69
CA ASP A 173 -4.89 -3.14 5.26
C ASP A 173 -3.72 -2.81 6.21
N MET A 174 -3.57 -1.56 6.64
CA MET A 174 -2.55 -1.14 7.60
C MET A 174 -2.70 -1.88 8.94
N PHE A 175 -3.91 -1.94 9.48
CA PHE A 175 -4.17 -2.61 10.75
C PHE A 175 -3.97 -4.13 10.66
N GLU A 176 -4.35 -4.76 9.54
CA GLU A 176 -4.07 -6.18 9.29
C GLU A 176 -2.57 -6.48 9.20
N GLN A 177 -1.80 -5.60 8.53
CA GLN A 177 -0.35 -5.73 8.47
C GLN A 177 0.29 -5.56 9.85
N ALA A 178 -0.17 -4.60 10.66
CA ALA A 178 0.31 -4.40 12.01
C ALA A 178 0.04 -5.62 12.91
N LYS A 179 -1.16 -6.19 12.85
CA LYS A 179 -1.49 -7.43 13.60
C LYS A 179 -0.56 -8.59 13.26
N LYS A 180 -0.17 -8.74 11.99
CA LYS A 180 0.77 -9.79 11.54
C LYS A 180 2.20 -9.57 12.03
N ASN A 181 2.56 -8.33 12.39
CA ASN A 181 3.90 -7.94 12.82
C ASN A 181 3.94 -7.52 14.31
N ALA A 182 2.96 -7.92 15.10
CA ALA A 182 2.93 -7.62 16.52
C ALA A 182 4.07 -8.35 17.30
N PRO A 183 4.70 -7.73 18.30
CA PRO A 183 4.43 -6.38 18.81
C PRO A 183 4.95 -5.30 17.86
N CYS A 184 4.15 -4.24 17.65
CA CYS A 184 4.52 -3.13 16.77
C CYS A 184 3.84 -1.82 17.16
N LEU A 185 4.29 -0.71 16.56
CA LEU A 185 3.74 0.61 16.75
C LEU A 185 3.23 1.17 15.42
N ILE A 186 1.98 1.64 15.40
CA ILE A 186 1.38 2.41 14.30
C ILE A 186 1.46 3.89 14.66
N PHE A 187 2.00 4.71 13.79
CA PHE A 187 2.03 6.16 13.93
C PHE A 187 1.24 6.83 12.81
N ILE A 188 0.25 7.63 13.19
CA ILE A 188 -0.59 8.40 12.28
C ILE A 188 -0.30 9.88 12.51
N ASP A 189 0.43 10.49 11.59
CA ASP A 189 0.68 11.93 11.66
C ASP A 189 -0.51 12.71 11.10
N GLU A 190 -0.72 13.93 11.58
CA GLU A 190 -1.81 14.81 11.11
C GLU A 190 -3.19 14.13 11.13
N ILE A 191 -3.54 13.47 12.24
CA ILE A 191 -4.81 12.74 12.35
C ILE A 191 -6.03 13.63 12.11
N ASP A 192 -5.92 14.93 12.31
CA ASP A 192 -6.97 15.92 12.06
C ASP A 192 -7.36 16.04 10.57
N ALA A 193 -6.54 15.53 9.63
CA ALA A 193 -6.94 15.42 8.23
C ALA A 193 -8.14 14.49 8.03
N VAL A 194 -8.25 13.42 8.83
CA VAL A 194 -9.34 12.42 8.77
C VAL A 194 -10.30 12.57 9.94
N GLY A 195 -9.76 12.85 11.12
CA GLY A 195 -10.47 12.85 12.40
C GLY A 195 -11.21 14.13 12.75
N ARG A 196 -11.45 15.03 11.81
CA ARG A 196 -12.18 16.29 12.08
C ARG A 196 -13.64 16.03 12.40
N GLN A 197 -14.19 16.84 13.32
CA GLN A 197 -15.60 16.82 13.69
C GLN A 197 -16.51 16.94 12.45
N ARG A 198 -17.65 16.26 12.53
CA ARG A 198 -18.71 16.30 11.53
C ARG A 198 -19.26 17.72 11.45
N GLY A 199 -18.90 18.45 10.42
CA GLY A 199 -19.42 19.79 10.15
C GLY A 199 -20.51 19.76 9.09
N ALA A 200 -21.46 20.68 9.17
CA ALA A 200 -22.50 20.90 8.16
C ALA A 200 -21.88 21.47 6.86
N GLY A 201 -21.13 20.67 6.13
CA GLY A 201 -20.53 21.02 4.84
C GLY A 201 -21.15 20.20 3.72
N LEU A 202 -21.80 20.87 2.78
CA LEU A 202 -22.33 20.32 1.54
C LEU A 202 -21.16 20.01 0.57
N GLY A 203 -20.72 18.74 0.50
CA GLY A 203 -19.72 18.34 -0.51
C GLY A 203 -19.27 16.89 -0.39
N GLY A 204 -19.13 16.19 -1.49
CA GLY A 204 -18.83 14.75 -1.61
C GLY A 204 -17.48 14.26 -1.02
N GLY A 205 -16.59 15.16 -0.56
CA GLY A 205 -15.37 14.79 0.15
C GLY A 205 -15.57 14.54 1.66
N HIS A 206 -16.76 14.82 2.19
CA HIS A 206 -17.08 14.57 3.60
C HIS A 206 -17.41 13.10 3.86
N ASP A 207 -18.14 12.46 2.95
CA ASP A 207 -18.60 11.08 3.08
C ASP A 207 -17.40 10.11 3.16
N GLU A 208 -16.36 10.35 2.37
CA GLU A 208 -15.17 9.51 2.36
C GLU A 208 -14.37 9.63 3.67
N ARG A 209 -14.17 10.87 4.15
CA ARG A 209 -13.49 11.10 5.43
C ARG A 209 -14.23 10.44 6.58
N GLU A 210 -15.54 10.57 6.60
CA GLU A 210 -16.39 9.96 7.62
C GLU A 210 -16.33 8.43 7.55
N GLN A 211 -16.37 7.84 6.35
CA GLN A 211 -16.22 6.41 6.17
C GLN A 211 -14.84 5.92 6.64
N THR A 212 -13.80 6.67 6.32
CA THR A 212 -12.43 6.35 6.74
C THR A 212 -12.26 6.46 8.25
N LEU A 213 -12.80 7.52 8.86
CA LEU A 213 -12.82 7.69 10.32
C LEU A 213 -13.58 6.53 10.98
N ASN A 214 -14.78 6.21 10.52
CA ASN A 214 -15.56 5.11 11.06
C ASN A 214 -14.82 3.77 10.95
N GLN A 215 -14.13 3.50 9.84
CA GLN A 215 -13.30 2.30 9.71
C GLN A 215 -12.16 2.29 10.71
N MET A 216 -11.49 3.43 10.93
CA MET A 216 -10.41 3.56 11.94
C MET A 216 -10.94 3.26 13.34
N LEU A 217 -12.11 3.79 13.70
CA LEU A 217 -12.74 3.51 14.99
C LEU A 217 -13.09 2.02 15.15
N VAL A 218 -13.61 1.38 14.10
CA VAL A 218 -13.91 -0.06 14.09
C VAL A 218 -12.63 -0.88 14.29
N GLU A 219 -11.55 -0.55 13.57
CA GLU A 219 -10.28 -1.27 13.73
C GLU A 219 -9.71 -1.10 15.15
N MET A 220 -9.75 0.10 15.72
CA MET A 220 -9.29 0.34 17.09
C MET A 220 -10.15 -0.39 18.13
N ASP A 221 -11.46 -0.40 17.96
CA ASP A 221 -12.36 -1.14 18.85
C ASP A 221 -12.15 -2.67 18.73
N GLY A 222 -11.81 -3.13 17.52
CA GLY A 222 -11.54 -4.55 17.20
C GLY A 222 -10.22 -5.08 17.76
N PHE A 223 -9.34 -4.22 18.30
CA PHE A 223 -8.15 -4.70 19.00
C PHE A 223 -8.51 -5.26 20.38
N GLY A 224 -8.17 -6.51 20.65
CA GLY A 224 -8.03 -6.99 22.01
C GLY A 224 -6.87 -6.26 22.69
N GLY A 225 -7.03 -5.87 23.97
CA GLY A 225 -5.96 -5.18 24.72
C GLY A 225 -4.62 -5.94 24.82
N ASN A 226 -4.54 -7.12 24.26
CA ASN A 226 -3.41 -8.06 24.38
C ASN A 226 -2.70 -8.33 23.04
N GLU A 227 -3.08 -7.66 21.95
CA GLU A 227 -2.51 -7.97 20.62
C GLU A 227 -1.10 -7.38 20.40
N GLY A 228 -0.58 -6.59 21.35
CA GLY A 228 0.77 -6.03 21.26
C GLY A 228 0.90 -4.92 20.20
N VAL A 229 -0.21 -4.37 19.70
CA VAL A 229 -0.23 -3.24 18.77
C VAL A 229 -0.64 -1.98 19.52
N ILE A 230 0.17 -0.93 19.43
CA ILE A 230 -0.15 0.39 19.97
C ILE A 230 -0.27 1.37 18.81
N VAL A 231 -1.30 2.21 18.86
CA VAL A 231 -1.54 3.26 17.88
C VAL A 231 -1.20 4.62 18.50
N ILE A 232 -0.30 5.36 17.89
CA ILE A 232 0.01 6.74 18.29
C ILE A 232 -0.47 7.66 17.17
N ALA A 233 -1.32 8.61 17.50
CA ALA A 233 -1.72 9.66 16.57
C ALA A 233 -1.10 11.00 16.99
N ALA A 234 -0.75 11.83 16.02
CA ALA A 234 -0.26 13.19 16.29
C ALA A 234 -1.16 14.23 15.64
N THR A 235 -1.39 15.34 16.37
CA THR A 235 -2.12 16.50 15.86
C THR A 235 -1.56 17.80 16.42
N ASN A 236 -1.68 18.86 15.64
CA ASN A 236 -1.41 20.22 16.08
C ASN A 236 -2.71 20.94 16.51
N ARG A 237 -3.86 20.31 16.25
CA ARG A 237 -5.19 20.91 16.43
C ARG A 237 -6.15 19.95 17.13
N PRO A 238 -6.00 19.73 18.43
CA PRO A 238 -6.87 18.80 19.16
C PRO A 238 -8.32 19.30 19.23
N ASP A 239 -8.53 20.60 19.09
CA ASP A 239 -9.83 21.30 19.11
C ASP A 239 -10.78 20.87 17.98
N VAL A 240 -10.24 20.44 16.85
CA VAL A 240 -11.03 20.06 15.67
C VAL A 240 -11.36 18.57 15.60
N LEU A 241 -10.78 17.74 16.49
CA LEU A 241 -10.96 16.30 16.47
C LEU A 241 -12.37 15.86 16.87
N ASP A 242 -12.88 14.82 16.23
CA ASP A 242 -14.13 14.17 16.63
C ASP A 242 -13.97 13.54 18.03
N PRO A 243 -14.87 13.87 18.98
CA PRO A 243 -14.82 13.29 20.33
C PRO A 243 -14.87 11.75 20.36
N ALA A 244 -15.35 11.12 19.30
CA ALA A 244 -15.35 9.66 19.20
C ALA A 244 -13.94 9.06 19.19
N LEU A 245 -12.93 9.81 18.74
CA LEU A 245 -11.52 9.36 18.73
C LEU A 245 -10.92 9.28 20.13
N THR A 246 -11.34 10.15 21.04
CA THR A 246 -10.77 10.26 22.40
C THR A 246 -11.53 9.47 23.46
N ARG A 247 -12.49 8.64 23.03
CA ARG A 247 -13.24 7.77 23.95
C ARG A 247 -12.35 6.67 24.54
N PRO A 248 -12.67 6.20 25.77
CA PRO A 248 -11.95 5.06 26.37
C PRO A 248 -11.86 3.85 25.43
N GLY A 249 -10.68 3.26 25.36
CA GLY A 249 -10.38 2.14 24.45
C GLY A 249 -9.91 2.54 23.06
N ARG A 250 -9.78 3.85 22.78
CA ARG A 250 -9.23 4.41 21.54
C ARG A 250 -8.02 5.27 21.89
N PHE A 251 -7.98 6.55 21.49
CA PHE A 251 -6.95 7.50 21.93
C PHE A 251 -7.30 8.08 23.31
N ASP A 252 -7.32 7.21 24.30
CA ASP A 252 -7.74 7.55 25.67
C ASP A 252 -6.62 8.17 26.52
N ARG A 253 -5.38 8.09 26.06
CA ARG A 253 -4.24 8.76 26.67
C ARG A 253 -3.76 9.91 25.80
N GLN A 254 -3.63 11.09 26.38
CA GLN A 254 -3.13 12.27 25.69
C GLN A 254 -1.76 12.65 26.26
N VAL A 255 -0.76 12.81 25.37
CA VAL A 255 0.60 13.25 25.69
C VAL A 255 0.84 14.60 25.06
N VAL A 256 1.21 15.59 25.86
CA VAL A 256 1.47 16.94 25.37
C VAL A 256 2.95 17.11 25.07
N VAL A 257 3.27 17.42 23.81
CA VAL A 257 4.63 17.75 23.37
C VAL A 257 4.71 19.25 23.14
N GLY A 258 5.03 19.97 24.20
CA GLY A 258 5.09 21.44 24.22
C GLY A 258 6.33 21.99 23.52
N LEU A 259 6.42 23.33 23.52
CA LEU A 259 7.65 24.02 23.11
C LEU A 259 8.74 23.81 24.16
N PRO A 260 10.01 23.59 23.77
CA PRO A 260 11.09 23.35 24.69
C PRO A 260 11.42 24.63 25.49
N ASP A 261 11.68 24.47 26.77
CA ASP A 261 12.22 25.51 27.63
C ASP A 261 13.70 25.85 27.30
N VAL A 262 14.34 26.70 28.07
CA VAL A 262 15.74 27.09 27.83
C VAL A 262 16.67 25.89 27.89
N LYS A 263 16.50 25.02 28.89
CA LYS A 263 17.31 23.79 29.02
C LYS A 263 17.05 22.81 27.88
N GLY A 264 15.79 22.67 27.50
CA GLY A 264 15.40 21.83 26.37
C GLY A 264 16.02 22.29 25.04
N ARG A 265 16.04 23.59 24.79
CA ARG A 265 16.72 24.16 23.60
C ARG A 265 18.22 23.90 23.59
N GLU A 266 18.88 24.06 24.74
CA GLU A 266 20.30 23.74 24.93
C GLU A 266 20.55 22.24 24.61
N GLN A 267 19.76 21.35 25.17
CA GLN A 267 19.86 19.91 24.92
C GLN A 267 19.65 19.58 23.43
N ILE A 268 18.66 20.19 22.77
CA ILE A 268 18.40 20.02 21.36
C ILE A 268 19.62 20.44 20.53
N LEU A 269 20.20 21.63 20.83
CA LEU A 269 21.42 22.09 20.17
C LEU A 269 22.57 21.10 20.37
N LYS A 270 22.81 20.62 21.59
CA LYS A 270 23.85 19.64 21.87
C LYS A 270 23.67 18.34 21.09
N VAL A 271 22.44 17.85 20.93
CA VAL A 271 22.14 16.65 20.10
C VAL A 271 22.47 16.89 18.64
N HIS A 272 22.11 18.05 18.09
CA HIS A 272 22.41 18.39 16.69
C HIS A 272 23.88 18.66 16.43
N MET A 273 24.58 19.30 17.36
CA MET A 273 26.01 19.60 17.29
C MET A 273 26.89 18.34 17.24
N ARG A 274 26.43 17.20 17.78
CA ARG A 274 27.17 15.91 17.70
C ARG A 274 27.50 15.46 16.28
N LYS A 275 26.72 15.90 15.28
CA LYS A 275 26.82 15.46 13.90
C LYS A 275 27.45 16.51 12.97
N VAL A 276 27.83 17.66 13.51
CA VAL A 276 28.34 18.79 12.75
C VAL A 276 29.70 19.21 13.32
N PRO A 277 30.73 19.46 12.49
CA PRO A 277 31.95 20.09 12.98
C PRO A 277 31.63 21.49 13.47
N VAL A 278 31.80 21.71 14.76
CA VAL A 278 31.54 22.98 15.43
C VAL A 278 32.87 23.61 15.78
N ALA A 279 33.03 24.93 15.62
CA ALA A 279 34.22 25.64 16.05
C ALA A 279 34.32 25.70 17.60
N ASP A 280 35.52 25.76 18.14
CA ASP A 280 35.79 25.65 19.57
C ASP A 280 35.20 26.82 20.40
N ASP A 281 34.83 27.92 19.75
CA ASP A 281 34.27 29.12 20.35
C ASP A 281 32.74 29.14 20.40
N VAL A 282 32.07 28.07 19.92
CA VAL A 282 30.60 27.97 19.91
C VAL A 282 30.12 27.32 21.19
N ASP A 283 29.41 28.08 22.04
CA ASP A 283 28.70 27.56 23.19
C ASP A 283 27.20 27.38 22.89
N ALA A 284 26.62 26.29 23.42
CA ALA A 284 25.20 25.97 23.26
C ALA A 284 24.31 26.68 24.32
N MET A 285 24.87 27.44 25.26
CA MET A 285 24.15 28.23 26.24
C MET A 285 23.61 29.56 25.72
#